data_75fe975ba125d272183929f366d0a26c
#
_entry.id   75fe975ba125d272183929f366d0a26c
#
_cell.length_a   1.000
_cell.length_b   1.000
_cell.length_c   1.000
_cell.angle_alpha   90.00
_cell.angle_beta   90.00
_cell.angle_gamma   90.00
#
_symmetry.space_group_name_H-M   'P 1'
#
loop_
_entity.id
_entity.type
_entity.pdbx_description
1 polymer ?
#
loop_
_entity_poly.entity_id
_entity_poly.type
_entity_poly.pdbx_seq_one_letter_code
_entity_poly.pdbx_strand_id
1 'polypeptide(L)'
;YDLVIAPMIYMEKNNIGEKLNAYVKNGGTLVTTVMSGLADENDRCVFGAYPGKLKDMLGIWVEETDALRPYEQNHMKIEKADMVSREEYSCDFLCDIIHPEGGAEVLATYEDDFYAGTPCVTCNTFGKGKAYYIGTQPEQKFLEELMEKICKDCNIVSVYSADEGVELTVRKSDKGRIVFVINHNSKEAEVDFGTDKLKSLI
;
A
#
# COMPACT_ATOMS: atom_id res chain seq x y z
N TYR A 1 -10.75 8.87 -7.42
CA TYR A 1 -9.49 8.78 -6.66
C TYR A 1 -8.38 8.35 -7.62
N ASP A 2 -7.21 8.96 -7.49
CA ASP A 2 -6.02 8.62 -8.27
C ASP A 2 -5.26 7.45 -7.63
N LEU A 3 -5.32 7.37 -6.29
CA LEU A 3 -4.74 6.31 -5.48
C LEU A 3 -5.78 5.76 -4.50
N VAL A 4 -5.84 4.44 -4.39
CA VAL A 4 -6.61 3.71 -3.37
C VAL A 4 -5.64 2.82 -2.61
N ILE A 5 -5.60 2.97 -1.29
CA ILE A 5 -4.86 2.10 -0.38
C ILE A 5 -5.88 1.24 0.35
N ALA A 6 -5.83 -0.05 0.15
CA ALA A 6 -6.81 -1.01 0.65
C ALA A 6 -6.08 -2.21 1.29
N PRO A 7 -5.55 -2.02 2.51
CA PRO A 7 -4.81 -3.08 3.19
C PRO A 7 -5.76 -4.20 3.64
N MET A 8 -5.27 -5.44 3.58
CA MET A 8 -5.92 -6.62 4.14
C MET A 8 -7.41 -6.73 3.72
N ILE A 9 -7.69 -6.68 2.43
CA ILE A 9 -9.06 -6.96 1.92
C ILE A 9 -9.33 -8.45 2.05
N TYR A 10 -9.40 -8.94 3.28
CA TYR A 10 -9.55 -10.36 3.59
C TYR A 10 -10.78 -10.96 2.89
N MET A 11 -11.90 -10.27 2.99
CA MET A 11 -13.19 -10.73 2.49
C MET A 11 -13.69 -9.87 1.32
N GLU A 12 -13.98 -10.50 0.20
CA GLU A 12 -14.51 -9.85 -0.99
C GLU A 12 -16.04 -9.66 -0.92
N LYS A 13 -16.48 -8.58 -0.23
CA LYS A 13 -17.90 -8.19 -0.15
C LYS A 13 -18.32 -7.21 -1.24
N ASN A 14 -19.60 -7.23 -1.60
CA ASN A 14 -20.23 -6.24 -2.49
C ASN A 14 -19.49 -6.08 -3.83
N ASN A 15 -18.95 -7.16 -4.37
CA ASN A 15 -18.18 -7.18 -5.61
C ASN A 15 -16.99 -6.22 -5.58
N ILE A 16 -16.29 -6.11 -4.44
CA ILE A 16 -15.13 -5.19 -4.29
C ILE A 16 -14.02 -5.56 -5.26
N GLY A 17 -13.73 -6.85 -5.46
CA GLY A 17 -12.71 -7.31 -6.40
C GLY A 17 -12.98 -6.80 -7.82
N GLU A 18 -14.23 -6.93 -8.34
CA GLU A 18 -14.57 -6.44 -9.67
C GLU A 18 -14.50 -4.91 -9.78
N LYS A 19 -14.89 -4.19 -8.72
CA LYS A 19 -14.78 -2.72 -8.67
C LYS A 19 -13.34 -2.24 -8.70
N LEU A 20 -12.44 -2.89 -7.95
CA LEU A 20 -11.02 -2.59 -7.93
C LEU A 20 -10.36 -2.94 -9.27
N ASN A 21 -10.70 -4.09 -9.86
CA ASN A 21 -10.26 -4.45 -11.22
C ASN A 21 -10.66 -3.38 -12.24
N ALA A 22 -11.91 -2.93 -12.23
CA ALA A 22 -12.39 -1.87 -13.12
C ALA A 22 -11.68 -0.53 -12.85
N TYR A 23 -11.45 -0.19 -11.59
CA TYR A 23 -10.76 1.04 -11.18
C TYR A 23 -9.33 1.06 -11.71
N VAL A 24 -8.54 0.01 -11.48
CA VAL A 24 -7.15 -0.07 -11.96
C VAL A 24 -7.10 -0.13 -13.48
N LYS A 25 -7.95 -0.94 -14.12
CA LYS A 25 -8.01 -1.04 -15.59
C LYS A 25 -8.25 0.30 -16.26
N ASN A 26 -8.97 1.21 -15.62
CA ASN A 26 -9.28 2.56 -16.12
C ASN A 26 -8.21 3.62 -15.79
N GLY A 27 -7.13 3.26 -15.10
CA GLY A 27 -5.98 4.14 -14.83
C GLY A 27 -5.75 4.49 -13.36
N GLY A 28 -6.53 3.93 -12.43
CA GLY A 28 -6.29 4.10 -10.99
C GLY A 28 -5.07 3.34 -10.51
N THR A 29 -4.49 3.78 -9.41
CA THR A 29 -3.41 3.08 -8.71
C THR A 29 -3.96 2.46 -7.43
N LEU A 30 -3.73 1.15 -7.26
CA LEU A 30 -4.12 0.40 -6.06
C LEU A 30 -2.88 -0.05 -5.30
N VAL A 31 -2.93 0.06 -3.98
CA VAL A 31 -2.00 -0.63 -3.06
C VAL A 31 -2.83 -1.54 -2.17
N THR A 32 -2.50 -2.81 -2.15
CA THR A 32 -3.10 -3.79 -1.23
C THR A 32 -2.01 -4.66 -0.61
N THR A 33 -2.35 -5.39 0.45
CA THR A 33 -1.34 -6.08 1.26
C THR A 33 -1.69 -7.54 1.47
N VAL A 34 -0.81 -8.25 2.14
CA VAL A 34 -1.00 -9.60 2.67
C VAL A 34 -2.43 -9.80 3.19
N MET A 35 -2.93 -11.00 3.15
CA MET A 35 -4.30 -11.38 3.56
C MET A 35 -5.43 -10.76 2.71
N SER A 36 -5.18 -10.32 1.48
CA SER A 36 -6.23 -9.78 0.60
C SER A 36 -6.77 -10.86 -0.34
N GLY A 37 -8.10 -10.95 -0.49
CA GLY A 37 -8.77 -11.86 -1.41
C GLY A 37 -8.80 -13.32 -0.98
N LEU A 38 -8.78 -13.61 0.33
CA LEU A 38 -8.84 -14.97 0.87
C LEU A 38 -10.25 -15.56 0.91
N ALA A 39 -11.24 -14.76 1.20
CA ALA A 39 -12.60 -15.24 1.42
C ALA A 39 -13.63 -14.49 0.60
N ASP A 40 -14.73 -15.17 0.27
CA ASP A 40 -15.93 -14.57 -0.30
C ASP A 40 -16.78 -13.86 0.78
N GLU A 41 -17.90 -13.29 0.39
CA GLU A 41 -18.83 -12.58 1.30
C GLU A 41 -19.45 -13.45 2.40
N ASN A 42 -19.33 -14.76 2.31
CA ASN A 42 -19.81 -15.73 3.29
C ASN A 42 -18.69 -16.35 4.12
N ASP A 43 -17.47 -15.75 4.07
CA ASP A 43 -16.27 -16.25 4.74
C ASP A 43 -15.84 -17.65 4.27
N ARG A 44 -16.10 -17.96 3.00
CA ARG A 44 -15.60 -19.20 2.36
C ARG A 44 -14.31 -18.89 1.64
N CYS A 45 -13.31 -19.73 1.83
CA CYS A 45 -12.06 -19.64 1.07
C CYS A 45 -12.33 -19.63 -0.42
N VAL A 46 -11.64 -18.76 -1.14
CA VAL A 46 -11.71 -18.72 -2.60
C VAL A 46 -10.91 -19.88 -3.17
N PHE A 47 -11.59 -20.74 -3.96
CA PHE A 47 -10.95 -21.86 -4.63
C PHE A 47 -10.17 -21.40 -5.87
N GLY A 48 -9.02 -22.02 -6.09
CA GLY A 48 -8.29 -21.95 -7.35
C GLY A 48 -7.08 -21.03 -7.37
N ALA A 49 -6.99 -20.04 -6.56
CA ALA A 49 -5.77 -19.27 -6.24
C ALA A 49 -6.11 -18.08 -5.33
N TYR A 50 -5.27 -17.82 -4.40
CA TYR A 50 -5.17 -16.62 -3.60
C TYR A 50 -4.29 -15.61 -4.38
N PRO A 51 -4.63 -14.34 -4.52
CA PRO A 51 -5.69 -13.57 -3.85
C PRO A 51 -7.02 -13.44 -4.65
N GLY A 52 -7.71 -14.53 -4.88
CA GLY A 52 -9.08 -14.53 -5.37
C GLY A 52 -9.29 -13.74 -6.66
N LYS A 53 -10.30 -12.89 -6.71
CA LYS A 53 -10.62 -12.03 -7.87
C LYS A 53 -9.60 -10.92 -8.13
N LEU A 54 -8.67 -10.70 -7.21
CA LEU A 54 -7.61 -9.71 -7.37
C LEU A 54 -6.40 -10.28 -8.16
N LYS A 55 -6.34 -11.61 -8.34
CA LYS A 55 -5.21 -12.32 -8.93
C LYS A 55 -4.74 -11.72 -10.27
N ASP A 56 -5.64 -11.60 -11.23
CA ASP A 56 -5.29 -11.11 -12.58
C ASP A 56 -4.81 -9.66 -12.57
N MET A 57 -5.44 -8.81 -11.76
CA MET A 57 -5.07 -7.42 -11.62
C MET A 57 -3.70 -7.25 -10.95
N LEU A 58 -3.43 -8.05 -9.92
CA LEU A 58 -2.14 -8.04 -9.22
C LEU A 58 -1.05 -8.77 -10.02
N GLY A 59 -1.42 -9.65 -10.94
CA GLY A 59 -0.48 -10.46 -11.74
C GLY A 59 0.34 -11.41 -10.91
N ILE A 60 -0.26 -11.97 -9.85
CA ILE A 60 0.39 -12.89 -8.91
C ILE A 60 -0.57 -13.98 -8.47
N TRP A 61 -0.02 -15.06 -7.97
CA TRP A 61 -0.73 -15.95 -7.05
C TRP A 61 0.13 -16.19 -5.81
N VAL A 62 -0.51 -16.44 -4.68
CA VAL A 62 0.13 -16.71 -3.40
C VAL A 62 -0.04 -18.18 -3.06
N GLU A 63 1.06 -18.87 -2.78
CA GLU A 63 1.08 -20.29 -2.46
C GLU A 63 0.63 -20.54 -1.03
N GLU A 64 1.26 -19.85 -0.10
CA GLU A 64 0.93 -19.91 1.33
C GLU A 64 1.40 -18.62 2.03
N THR A 65 0.97 -18.46 3.26
CA THR A 65 1.38 -17.38 4.14
C THR A 65 2.10 -17.97 5.34
N ASP A 66 3.37 -17.64 5.51
CA ASP A 66 4.12 -17.97 6.73
C ASP A 66 3.83 -16.92 7.80
N ALA A 67 3.60 -17.38 9.04
CA ALA A 67 3.32 -16.54 10.19
C ALA A 67 4.51 -16.54 11.15
N LEU A 68 5.27 -15.47 11.13
CA LEU A 68 6.44 -15.31 12.00
C LEU A 68 6.01 -15.11 13.45
N ARG A 69 6.79 -15.68 14.38
CA ARG A 69 6.58 -15.47 15.80
C ARG A 69 7.00 -14.05 16.21
N PRO A 70 6.51 -13.50 17.34
CA PRO A 70 6.78 -12.11 17.74
C PRO A 70 8.26 -11.73 17.90
N TYR A 71 9.16 -12.70 17.93
CA TYR A 71 10.61 -12.50 18.06
C TYR A 71 11.38 -12.88 16.80
N GLU A 72 10.67 -13.28 15.76
CA GLU A 72 11.23 -13.64 14.44
C GLU A 72 11.04 -12.47 13.48
N GLN A 73 12.03 -12.25 12.65
CA GLN A 73 12.02 -11.26 11.57
C GLN A 73 12.59 -11.91 10.31
N ASN A 74 12.16 -11.42 9.16
CA ASN A 74 12.79 -11.68 7.89
C ASN A 74 13.30 -10.34 7.32
N HIS A 75 14.09 -10.39 6.27
CA HIS A 75 14.61 -9.22 5.58
C HIS A 75 14.12 -9.21 4.14
N MET A 76 13.99 -8.00 3.61
CA MET A 76 13.61 -7.75 2.23
C MET A 76 14.74 -7.07 1.50
N LYS A 77 15.20 -7.66 0.42
CA LYS A 77 16.13 -7.04 -0.52
C LYS A 77 15.38 -6.29 -1.60
N ILE A 78 15.78 -5.07 -1.85
CA ILE A 78 15.17 -4.22 -2.86
C ILE A 78 15.78 -4.53 -4.24
N GLU A 79 14.91 -4.85 -5.19
CA GLU A 79 15.30 -5.16 -6.57
C GLU A 79 15.32 -3.92 -7.47
N LYS A 80 14.75 -2.79 -6.99
CA LYS A 80 14.70 -1.50 -7.71
C LYS A 80 15.23 -0.36 -6.87
N ALA A 81 16.44 0.08 -7.17
CA ALA A 81 17.18 1.09 -6.42
C ALA A 81 16.54 2.50 -6.41
N ASP A 82 15.63 2.82 -7.34
CA ASP A 82 14.99 4.14 -7.43
C ASP A 82 13.66 4.25 -6.66
N MET A 83 13.30 3.19 -5.94
CA MET A 83 12.02 3.09 -5.24
C MET A 83 12.09 3.61 -3.81
N VAL A 84 13.15 3.27 -3.11
CA VAL A 84 13.40 3.55 -1.69
C VAL A 84 14.89 3.83 -1.45
N SER A 85 15.25 4.31 -0.26
CA SER A 85 16.61 4.82 0.02
C SER A 85 17.63 3.77 0.42
N ARG A 86 17.21 2.58 0.84
CA ARG A 86 18.09 1.48 1.26
C ARG A 86 17.95 0.29 0.34
N GLU A 87 18.94 -0.59 0.36
CA GLU A 87 18.92 -1.85 -0.39
C GLU A 87 18.22 -2.97 0.39
N GLU A 88 18.07 -2.81 1.72
CA GLU A 88 17.51 -3.82 2.62
C GLU A 88 16.62 -3.19 3.70
N TYR A 89 15.52 -3.88 4.03
CA TYR A 89 14.58 -3.52 5.09
C TYR A 89 14.16 -4.76 5.84
N SER A 90 13.81 -4.61 7.14
CA SER A 90 13.22 -5.70 7.89
C SER A 90 11.71 -5.85 7.59
N CYS A 91 11.22 -7.06 7.79
CA CYS A 91 9.78 -7.35 7.78
C CYS A 91 9.46 -8.43 8.81
N ASP A 92 8.20 -8.47 9.23
CA ASP A 92 7.73 -9.39 10.27
C ASP A 92 6.27 -9.81 10.07
N PHE A 93 5.72 -10.48 11.06
CA PHE A 93 4.35 -10.89 11.25
C PHE A 93 3.86 -11.93 10.23
N LEU A 94 3.69 -11.58 8.96
CA LEU A 94 3.18 -12.45 7.90
C LEU A 94 4.06 -12.31 6.65
N CYS A 95 4.35 -13.42 6.00
CA CYS A 95 5.15 -13.48 4.78
C CYS A 95 4.44 -14.35 3.75
N ASP A 96 3.85 -13.73 2.73
CA ASP A 96 3.24 -14.44 1.60
C ASP A 96 4.31 -14.95 0.64
N ILE A 97 4.23 -16.22 0.27
CA ILE A 97 5.06 -16.80 -0.80
C ILE A 97 4.39 -16.51 -2.13
N ILE A 98 4.93 -15.50 -2.83
CA ILE A 98 4.33 -14.93 -4.03
C ILE A 98 4.97 -15.52 -5.29
N HIS A 99 4.13 -15.89 -6.25
CA HIS A 99 4.54 -16.26 -7.59
C HIS A 99 4.01 -15.26 -8.61
N PRO A 100 4.90 -14.47 -9.26
CA PRO A 100 4.49 -13.53 -10.30
C PRO A 100 3.93 -14.26 -11.52
N GLU A 101 2.85 -13.71 -12.07
CA GLU A 101 2.26 -14.12 -13.34
C GLU A 101 2.05 -12.89 -14.24
N GLY A 102 1.88 -13.10 -15.52
CA GLY A 102 1.41 -12.06 -16.44
C GLY A 102 2.29 -10.82 -16.60
N GLY A 103 3.53 -10.86 -16.11
CA GLY A 103 4.48 -9.74 -16.22
C GLY A 103 4.49 -8.80 -15.02
N ALA A 104 3.96 -9.21 -13.87
CA ALA A 104 4.11 -8.47 -12.63
C ALA A 104 5.60 -8.29 -12.29
N GLU A 105 5.98 -7.05 -11.99
CA GLU A 105 7.33 -6.65 -11.68
C GLU A 105 7.62 -6.93 -10.21
N VAL A 106 8.75 -7.55 -9.92
CA VAL A 106 9.25 -7.77 -8.57
C VAL A 106 9.98 -6.53 -8.09
N LEU A 107 9.55 -5.97 -6.96
CA LEU A 107 10.14 -4.78 -6.36
C LEU A 107 11.03 -5.11 -5.19
N ALA A 108 10.72 -6.17 -4.44
CA ALA A 108 11.55 -6.70 -3.37
C ALA A 108 11.37 -8.21 -3.21
N THR A 109 12.40 -8.88 -2.70
CA THR A 109 12.44 -10.34 -2.42
C THR A 109 12.79 -10.58 -0.96
N TYR A 110 12.37 -11.72 -0.40
CA TYR A 110 12.82 -12.16 0.93
C TYR A 110 14.29 -12.60 0.89
N GLU A 111 15.01 -12.38 1.99
CA GLU A 111 16.40 -12.84 2.13
C GLU A 111 16.57 -14.05 3.03
N ASP A 112 15.64 -14.29 3.94
CA ASP A 112 15.75 -15.34 4.93
C ASP A 112 14.67 -16.43 4.74
N ASP A 113 14.86 -17.52 5.50
CA ASP A 113 13.99 -18.70 5.54
C ASP A 113 14.01 -19.54 4.25
N PHE A 114 13.19 -20.60 4.21
CA PHE A 114 13.13 -21.54 3.09
C PHE A 114 12.61 -20.92 1.79
N TYR A 115 11.92 -19.78 1.89
CA TYR A 115 11.41 -18.99 0.77
C TYR A 115 12.30 -17.80 0.38
N ALA A 116 13.56 -17.74 0.86
CA ALA A 116 14.51 -16.72 0.44
C ALA A 116 14.62 -16.62 -1.08
N GLY A 117 14.65 -15.41 -1.61
CA GLY A 117 14.66 -15.13 -3.05
C GLY A 117 13.27 -15.10 -3.70
N THR A 118 12.19 -15.45 -2.99
CA THR A 118 10.83 -15.27 -3.51
C THR A 118 10.36 -13.81 -3.35
N PRO A 119 9.51 -13.31 -4.25
CA PRO A 119 8.99 -11.96 -4.16
C PRO A 119 8.20 -11.70 -2.88
N CYS A 120 8.37 -10.52 -2.29
CA CYS A 120 7.58 -10.03 -1.17
C CYS A 120 6.83 -8.74 -1.49
N VAL A 121 7.29 -7.96 -2.47
CA VAL A 121 6.60 -6.76 -2.96
C VAL A 121 6.60 -6.78 -4.48
N THR A 122 5.42 -6.60 -5.07
CA THR A 122 5.25 -6.60 -6.53
C THR A 122 4.43 -5.41 -7.02
N CYS A 123 4.57 -5.08 -8.31
CA CYS A 123 3.75 -4.11 -9.01
C CYS A 123 3.35 -4.66 -10.37
N ASN A 124 2.07 -4.65 -10.68
CA ASN A 124 1.57 -5.03 -12.00
C ASN A 124 0.94 -3.84 -12.71
N THR A 125 1.18 -3.75 -14.03
CA THR A 125 0.44 -2.85 -14.90
C THR A 125 -0.79 -3.57 -15.43
N PHE A 126 -1.97 -3.09 -15.05
CA PHE A 126 -3.24 -3.68 -15.46
C PHE A 126 -4.11 -2.65 -16.19
N GLY A 127 -4.29 -2.85 -17.49
CA GLY A 127 -4.96 -1.87 -18.32
C GLY A 127 -4.17 -0.56 -18.40
N LYS A 128 -4.71 0.53 -17.85
CA LYS A 128 -4.05 1.85 -17.82
C LYS A 128 -3.47 2.19 -16.43
N GLY A 129 -3.73 1.38 -15.43
CA GLY A 129 -3.34 1.64 -14.05
C GLY A 129 -2.30 0.67 -13.51
N LYS A 130 -2.00 0.81 -12.23
CA LYS A 130 -1.02 -0.01 -11.51
C LYS A 130 -1.63 -0.62 -10.25
N ALA A 131 -1.24 -1.83 -9.93
CA ALA A 131 -1.62 -2.53 -8.71
C ALA A 131 -0.36 -3.01 -7.99
N TYR A 132 -0.17 -2.52 -6.77
CA TYR A 132 0.91 -2.91 -5.87
C TYR A 132 0.41 -3.95 -4.87
N TYR A 133 1.22 -4.96 -4.63
CA TYR A 133 0.98 -5.93 -3.58
C TYR A 133 2.17 -5.99 -2.63
N ILE A 134 1.90 -5.85 -1.34
CA ILE A 134 2.89 -5.94 -0.26
C ILE A 134 2.55 -7.21 0.53
N GLY A 135 3.27 -8.28 0.28
CA GLY A 135 3.02 -9.62 0.82
C GLY A 135 3.56 -9.86 2.22
N THR A 136 3.93 -8.82 2.94
CA THR A 136 4.45 -8.90 4.32
C THR A 136 4.13 -7.63 5.08
N GLN A 137 4.51 -7.56 6.35
CA GLN A 137 4.53 -6.33 7.15
C GLN A 137 5.95 -5.76 7.21
N PRO A 138 6.33 -4.86 6.30
CA PRO A 138 7.66 -4.25 6.32
C PRO A 138 7.77 -3.20 7.42
N GLU A 139 9.01 -2.86 7.79
CA GLU A 139 9.28 -1.74 8.69
C GLU A 139 8.64 -0.44 8.18
N GLN A 140 8.27 0.44 9.11
CA GLN A 140 7.57 1.69 8.80
C GLN A 140 8.31 2.55 7.77
N LYS A 141 9.63 2.62 7.85
CA LYS A 141 10.45 3.43 6.94
C LYS A 141 10.28 3.02 5.48
N PHE A 142 10.21 1.72 5.20
CA PHE A 142 9.93 1.22 3.84
C PHE A 142 8.55 1.69 3.35
N LEU A 143 7.53 1.56 4.19
CA LEU A 143 6.16 1.98 3.82
C LEU A 143 6.08 3.48 3.53
N GLU A 144 6.73 4.31 4.33
CA GLU A 144 6.77 5.76 4.13
C GLU A 144 7.39 6.10 2.78
N GLU A 145 8.56 5.55 2.47
CA GLU A 145 9.27 5.83 1.22
C GLU A 145 8.53 5.28 -0.01
N LEU A 146 7.98 4.07 0.09
CA LEU A 146 7.16 3.49 -0.98
C LEU A 146 5.90 4.33 -1.24
N MET A 147 5.20 4.76 -0.18
CA MET A 147 4.01 5.59 -0.32
C MET A 147 4.35 6.97 -0.87
N GLU A 148 5.45 7.59 -0.45
CA GLU A 148 5.94 8.86 -1.01
C GLU A 148 6.18 8.73 -2.52
N LYS A 149 6.88 7.66 -2.93
CA LYS A 149 7.13 7.36 -4.36
C LYS A 149 5.83 7.19 -5.14
N ILE A 150 4.89 6.38 -4.63
CA ILE A 150 3.60 6.13 -5.29
C ILE A 150 2.76 7.42 -5.38
N CYS A 151 2.70 8.22 -4.31
CA CYS A 151 2.00 9.50 -4.32
C CYS A 151 2.59 10.45 -5.36
N LYS A 152 3.92 10.52 -5.46
CA LYS A 152 4.62 11.32 -6.46
C LYS A 152 4.30 10.85 -7.88
N ASP A 153 4.30 9.56 -8.13
CA ASP A 153 3.96 8.98 -9.44
C ASP A 153 2.49 9.24 -9.82
N CYS A 154 1.59 9.32 -8.82
CA CYS A 154 0.19 9.69 -8.99
C CYS A 154 -0.06 11.21 -9.04
N ASN A 155 0.99 12.05 -8.98
CA ASN A 155 0.89 13.52 -8.86
C ASN A 155 0.06 13.97 -7.63
N ILE A 156 0.06 13.19 -6.57
CA ILE A 156 -0.55 13.53 -5.29
C ILE A 156 0.47 14.31 -4.48
N VAL A 157 0.21 15.61 -4.28
CA VAL A 157 1.11 16.52 -3.56
C VAL A 157 0.38 17.06 -2.34
N SER A 158 1.06 17.12 -1.22
CA SER A 158 0.56 17.84 -0.05
C SER A 158 0.43 19.32 -0.38
N VAL A 159 -0.70 19.92 0.01
CA VAL A 159 -0.95 21.37 -0.18
C VAL A 159 -0.15 22.20 0.82
N TYR A 160 0.14 21.63 1.97
CA TYR A 160 0.85 22.27 3.09
C TYR A 160 1.91 21.32 3.64
N SER A 161 2.90 21.86 4.35
CA SER A 161 3.87 21.08 5.11
C SER A 161 3.65 21.26 6.61
N ALA A 162 4.02 20.25 7.37
CA ALA A 162 3.91 20.25 8.82
C ALA A 162 5.02 19.40 9.43
N ASP A 163 5.24 19.59 10.71
CA ASP A 163 6.11 18.71 11.50
C ASP A 163 5.57 17.27 11.53
N GLU A 164 6.45 16.33 11.74
CA GLU A 164 6.10 14.91 11.95
C GLU A 164 5.06 14.76 13.06
N GLY A 165 4.09 13.86 12.85
CA GLY A 165 2.98 13.63 13.78
C GLY A 165 1.85 14.65 13.70
N VAL A 166 1.85 15.54 12.68
CA VAL A 166 0.73 16.45 12.40
C VAL A 166 -0.04 15.97 11.18
N GLU A 167 -1.33 15.73 11.37
CA GLU A 167 -2.24 15.38 10.28
C GLU A 167 -2.89 16.65 9.70
N LEU A 168 -2.86 16.76 8.37
CA LEU A 168 -3.48 17.84 7.63
C LEU A 168 -4.54 17.30 6.67
N THR A 169 -5.78 17.76 6.80
CA THR A 169 -6.86 17.43 5.87
C THR A 169 -7.54 18.66 5.34
N VAL A 170 -7.74 18.72 4.02
CA VAL A 170 -8.39 19.86 3.36
C VAL A 170 -9.73 19.43 2.78
N ARG A 171 -10.78 20.18 3.09
CA ARG A 171 -12.09 20.10 2.46
C ARG A 171 -12.37 21.34 1.65
N LYS A 172 -12.81 21.16 0.40
CA LYS A 172 -13.15 22.26 -0.52
C LYS A 172 -14.63 22.22 -0.87
N SER A 173 -15.22 23.41 -0.99
CA SER A 173 -16.57 23.59 -1.52
C SER A 173 -16.61 24.89 -2.32
N ASP A 174 -17.74 25.18 -2.96
CA ASP A 174 -17.96 26.46 -3.69
C ASP A 174 -17.88 27.69 -2.76
N LYS A 175 -18.05 27.50 -1.44
CA LYS A 175 -18.02 28.58 -0.43
C LYS A 175 -16.64 28.82 0.17
N GLY A 176 -15.64 27.98 -0.17
CA GLY A 176 -14.29 28.09 0.35
C GLY A 176 -13.68 26.76 0.74
N ARG A 177 -12.60 26.83 1.52
CA ARG A 177 -11.93 25.63 1.99
C ARG A 177 -11.76 25.66 3.51
N ILE A 178 -11.78 24.50 4.11
CA ILE A 178 -11.49 24.30 5.54
C ILE A 178 -10.30 23.36 5.62
N VAL A 179 -9.33 23.75 6.45
CA VAL A 179 -8.16 22.94 6.77
C VAL A 179 -8.34 22.41 8.18
N PHE A 180 -8.26 21.11 8.34
CA PHE A 180 -8.21 20.46 9.64
C PHE A 180 -6.75 20.17 9.96
N VAL A 181 -6.33 20.56 11.14
CA VAL A 181 -4.97 20.33 11.66
C VAL A 181 -5.12 19.55 12.95
N ILE A 182 -4.54 18.36 13.02
CA ILE A 182 -4.55 17.52 14.20
C ILE A 182 -3.10 17.23 14.58
N ASN A 183 -2.68 17.71 15.75
CA ASN A 183 -1.37 17.41 16.29
C ASN A 183 -1.48 16.17 17.20
N HIS A 184 -0.90 15.06 16.77
CA HIS A 184 -0.83 13.81 17.54
C HIS A 184 0.34 13.79 18.53
N ASN A 185 1.21 14.79 18.50
CA ASN A 185 2.34 14.90 19.42
C ASN A 185 1.88 15.41 20.79
N SER A 186 2.66 15.09 21.82
CA SER A 186 2.52 15.67 23.16
C SER A 186 3.14 17.08 23.33
N LYS A 187 3.74 17.59 22.25
CA LYS A 187 4.42 18.90 22.19
C LYS A 187 3.81 19.79 21.11
N GLU A 188 4.11 21.08 21.14
CA GLU A 188 3.79 22.00 20.04
C GLU A 188 4.47 21.54 18.75
N ALA A 189 3.80 21.80 17.63
CA ALA A 189 4.27 21.49 16.29
C ALA A 189 3.96 22.62 15.32
N GLU A 190 4.79 22.78 14.30
CA GLU A 190 4.65 23.85 13.31
C GLU A 190 3.95 23.33 12.05
N VAL A 191 3.16 24.22 11.43
CA VAL A 191 2.51 23.97 10.14
C VAL A 191 2.75 25.15 9.23
N ASP A 192 3.28 24.91 8.04
CA ASP A 192 3.46 25.92 7.02
C ASP A 192 2.29 25.91 6.02
N PHE A 193 1.51 26.96 6.05
CA PHE A 193 0.40 27.18 5.12
C PHE A 193 0.81 27.99 3.87
N GLY A 194 2.11 28.24 3.68
CA GLY A 194 2.62 29.08 2.60
C GLY A 194 2.09 30.49 2.67
N THR A 195 1.49 30.97 1.57
CA THR A 195 0.92 32.33 1.48
C THR A 195 -0.56 32.41 1.87
N ASP A 196 -1.17 31.30 2.25
CA ASP A 196 -2.60 31.27 2.57
C ASP A 196 -2.93 31.97 3.89
N LYS A 197 -3.93 32.86 3.85
CA LYS A 197 -4.48 33.48 5.04
C LYS A 197 -5.63 32.64 5.56
N LEU A 198 -5.39 31.94 6.64
CA LEU A 198 -6.37 31.11 7.33
C LEU A 198 -6.90 31.84 8.57
N LYS A 199 -8.16 31.60 8.90
CA LYS A 199 -8.79 32.05 10.14
C LYS A 199 -9.07 30.83 11.01
N SER A 200 -8.61 30.86 12.25
CA SER A 200 -8.99 29.85 13.25
C SER A 200 -10.52 29.82 13.43
N LEU A 201 -11.07 28.62 13.50
CA LEU A 201 -12.49 28.39 13.80
C LEU A 201 -12.70 27.90 15.24
N ILE A 202 -11.61 27.67 15.98
CA ILE A 202 -11.58 27.23 17.37
C ILE A 202 -10.93 28.29 18.21
#